data_3e8bb43a9f33ea2f1357662c86b3f017
#
_entry.id   3e8bb43a9f33ea2f1357662c86b3f017
#
_cell.length_a   1.000
_cell.length_b   1.000
_cell.length_c   1.000
_cell.angle_alpha   90.00
_cell.angle_beta   90.00
_cell.angle_gamma   90.00
#
_symmetry.space_group_name_H-M   'P 1'
#
loop_
_entity.id
_entity.type
_entity.pdbx_description
1 polymer ?
#
loop_
_entity_poly.entity_id
_entity_poly.type
_entity_poly.pdbx_seq_one_letter_code
_entity_poly.pdbx_strand_id
1 'polypeptide(L)'
;MGRFKKLVESEEAIEKFIADYKIPSNVGLRYCKEGEWHIIRREGEVVIPIIAFLEGGMRIPMRPVMRDYPRHFRLALIQCAVNVFRILGSVDALNEKMGLRLTHHDVNWCYNLQYLKGKTYYMKARDKRVRLIQCLTESSKGLNKDFLIMSGAWHDGLPCPTKEGTPVGHLSRGGLFLRCCRN
;
A
#
# COMPACT_ATOMS: atom_id res chain seq x y z
N MET A 1 -17.51 -7.54 10.11
CA MET A 1 -16.33 -7.98 10.89
C MET A 1 -15.25 -8.39 9.90
N GLY A 2 -14.04 -7.84 10.04
CA GLY A 2 -12.96 -8.12 9.12
C GLY A 2 -12.37 -9.53 9.32
N ARG A 3 -11.87 -10.13 8.24
CA ARG A 3 -11.32 -11.50 8.22
C ARG A 3 -10.09 -11.65 9.11
N PHE A 4 -9.32 -10.57 9.29
CA PHE A 4 -8.02 -10.59 9.97
C PHE A 4 -8.03 -9.90 11.34
N LYS A 5 -9.20 -9.50 11.81
CA LYS A 5 -9.35 -8.79 13.09
C LYS A 5 -8.62 -9.51 14.24
N LYS A 6 -8.77 -10.83 14.35
CA LYS A 6 -8.15 -11.65 15.40
C LYS A 6 -6.62 -11.54 15.46
N LEU A 7 -5.97 -11.14 14.37
CA LEU A 7 -4.50 -10.99 14.33
C LEU A 7 -4.00 -9.71 15.00
N VAL A 8 -4.91 -8.77 15.33
CA VAL A 8 -4.52 -7.43 15.76
C VAL A 8 -5.53 -6.78 16.71
N GLU A 9 -6.51 -7.53 17.24
CA GLU A 9 -7.56 -6.94 18.08
C GLU A 9 -7.19 -6.80 19.56
N SER A 10 -6.20 -7.56 20.04
CA SER A 10 -5.69 -7.47 21.41
C SER A 10 -4.23 -6.98 21.43
N GLU A 11 -3.77 -6.54 22.60
CA GLU A 11 -2.38 -6.09 22.77
C GLU A 11 -1.40 -7.23 22.48
N GLU A 12 -1.65 -8.43 22.98
CA GLU A 12 -0.81 -9.60 22.72
C GLU A 12 -0.77 -9.98 21.24
N ALA A 13 -1.92 -9.84 20.54
CA ALA A 13 -1.97 -10.09 19.09
C ALA A 13 -1.16 -9.05 18.30
N ILE A 14 -1.19 -7.79 18.74
CA ILE A 14 -0.38 -6.72 18.14
C ILE A 14 1.11 -6.95 18.41
N GLU A 15 1.50 -7.31 19.63
CA GLU A 15 2.89 -7.62 19.96
C GLU A 15 3.42 -8.78 19.12
N LYS A 16 2.63 -9.84 18.97
CA LYS A 16 2.96 -10.95 18.08
C LYS A 16 3.09 -10.49 16.63
N PHE A 17 2.18 -9.65 16.14
CA PHE A 17 2.24 -9.10 14.79
C PHE A 17 3.51 -8.25 14.59
N ILE A 18 3.87 -7.42 15.56
CA ILE A 18 5.10 -6.64 15.55
C ILE A 18 6.33 -7.55 15.43
N ALA A 19 6.36 -8.62 16.23
CA ALA A 19 7.47 -9.60 16.22
C ALA A 19 7.54 -10.36 14.88
N ASP A 20 6.41 -10.89 14.38
CA ASP A 20 6.33 -11.67 13.14
C ASP A 20 6.76 -10.83 11.90
N TYR A 21 6.39 -9.55 11.87
CA TYR A 21 6.72 -8.63 10.78
C TYR A 21 7.98 -7.80 11.03
N LYS A 22 8.65 -8.00 12.16
CA LYS A 22 9.88 -7.27 12.56
C LYS A 22 9.72 -5.76 12.47
N ILE A 23 8.60 -5.26 12.98
CA ILE A 23 8.32 -3.83 12.99
C ILE A 23 9.22 -3.16 14.03
N PRO A 24 9.94 -2.07 13.67
CA PRO A 24 10.84 -1.39 14.59
C PRO A 24 10.11 -0.83 15.82
N SER A 25 10.80 -0.82 16.96
CA SER A 25 10.24 -0.35 18.26
C SER A 25 9.85 1.13 18.30
N ASN A 26 10.41 1.93 17.39
CA ASN A 26 10.06 3.35 17.23
C ASN A 26 8.82 3.59 16.38
N VAL A 27 8.13 2.51 15.97
CA VAL A 27 6.88 2.56 15.21
C VAL A 27 5.73 2.09 16.10
N GLY A 28 4.81 2.97 16.38
CA GLY A 28 3.57 2.63 17.07
C GLY A 28 2.59 1.93 16.14
N LEU A 29 1.94 0.88 16.64
CA LEU A 29 0.93 0.11 15.91
C LEU A 29 -0.29 -0.10 16.78
N ARG A 30 -1.47 0.12 16.23
CA ARG A 30 -2.74 -0.19 16.89
C ARG A 30 -3.81 -0.61 15.88
N TYR A 31 -4.77 -1.39 16.34
CA TYR A 31 -5.91 -1.74 15.52
C TYR A 31 -6.81 -0.53 15.26
N CYS A 32 -7.24 -0.35 14.02
CA CYS A 32 -8.19 0.66 13.62
C CYS A 32 -9.62 0.14 13.83
N LYS A 33 -10.35 0.69 14.80
CA LYS A 33 -11.73 0.30 15.09
C LYS A 33 -12.66 0.69 13.94
N GLU A 34 -13.79 0.00 13.86
CA GLU A 34 -14.79 0.28 12.83
C GLU A 34 -15.29 1.74 12.91
N GLY A 35 -15.25 2.44 11.78
CA GLY A 35 -15.58 3.86 11.69
C GLY A 35 -14.44 4.83 12.03
N GLU A 36 -13.36 4.37 12.64
CA GLU A 36 -12.24 5.23 13.05
C GLU A 36 -11.39 5.73 11.87
N TRP A 37 -11.31 4.96 10.80
CA TRP A 37 -10.50 5.29 9.63
C TRP A 37 -10.89 6.62 8.94
N HIS A 38 -12.09 7.13 9.19
CA HIS A 38 -12.52 8.46 8.74
C HIS A 38 -12.01 9.59 9.64
N ILE A 39 -11.62 9.28 10.88
CA ILE A 39 -11.42 10.26 11.95
C ILE A 39 -9.93 10.45 12.27
N ILE A 40 -9.05 9.61 11.73
CA ILE A 40 -7.63 9.65 12.05
C ILE A 40 -7.03 10.95 11.55
N ARG A 41 -6.61 11.79 12.50
CA ARG A 41 -6.12 13.14 12.25
C ARG A 41 -4.89 13.49 13.07
N ARG A 42 -4.25 12.50 13.69
CA ARG A 42 -3.00 12.77 14.39
C ARG A 42 -1.88 12.90 13.37
N GLU A 43 -1.08 13.92 13.53
CA GLU A 43 0.10 14.11 12.70
C GLU A 43 1.01 12.89 12.83
N GLY A 44 1.45 12.35 11.70
CA GLY A 44 2.30 11.15 11.68
C GLY A 44 1.56 9.82 11.75
N GLU A 45 0.24 9.78 11.89
CA GLU A 45 -0.54 8.54 11.82
C GLU A 45 -0.95 8.23 10.36
N VAL A 46 -0.82 6.97 9.99
CA VAL A 46 -1.26 6.45 8.69
C VAL A 46 -2.06 5.17 8.86
N VAL A 47 -3.14 5.07 8.08
CA VAL A 47 -3.96 3.87 8.01
C VAL A 47 -3.42 2.92 6.95
N ILE A 48 -3.17 1.69 7.34
CA ILE A 48 -2.62 0.67 6.45
C ILE A 48 -3.53 -0.57 6.49
N PRO A 49 -3.93 -1.11 5.33
CA PRO A 49 -4.65 -2.37 5.31
C PRO A 49 -3.75 -3.52 5.81
N ILE A 50 -4.24 -4.35 6.72
CA ILE A 50 -3.49 -5.52 7.23
C ILE A 50 -3.03 -6.43 6.10
N ILE A 51 -3.85 -6.55 5.06
CA ILE A 51 -3.55 -7.36 3.88
C ILE A 51 -2.27 -6.93 3.15
N ALA A 52 -1.84 -5.67 3.31
CA ALA A 52 -0.58 -5.20 2.73
C ALA A 52 0.62 -5.97 3.31
N PHE A 53 0.56 -6.33 4.58
CA PHE A 53 1.58 -7.16 5.24
C PHE A 53 1.40 -8.64 4.89
N LEU A 54 0.18 -9.17 5.04
CA LEU A 54 -0.09 -10.60 4.92
C LEU A 54 0.15 -11.13 3.50
N GLU A 55 -0.31 -10.39 2.51
CA GLU A 55 -0.29 -10.82 1.11
C GLU A 55 0.53 -9.90 0.20
N GLY A 56 0.73 -8.65 0.62
CA GLY A 56 1.44 -7.65 -0.17
C GLY A 56 2.95 -7.64 0.03
N GLY A 57 3.46 -8.37 1.00
CA GLY A 57 4.90 -8.40 1.30
C GLY A 57 5.44 -7.08 1.88
N MET A 58 4.55 -6.23 2.41
CA MET A 58 4.94 -4.98 3.04
C MET A 58 5.87 -5.22 4.22
N ARG A 59 6.87 -4.38 4.36
CA ARG A 59 7.84 -4.35 5.47
C ARG A 59 8.00 -2.93 5.97
N ILE A 60 8.42 -2.78 7.20
CA ILE A 60 8.74 -1.49 7.80
C ILE A 60 10.21 -1.53 8.24
N PRO A 61 11.02 -0.52 7.85
CA PRO A 61 10.69 0.58 6.96
C PRO A 61 10.31 0.11 5.55
N MET A 62 9.50 0.91 4.88
CA MET A 62 9.02 0.55 3.53
C MET A 62 10.17 0.48 2.53
N ARG A 63 10.17 -0.58 1.73
CA ARG A 63 11.10 -0.72 0.62
C ARG A 63 10.88 0.34 -0.45
N PRO A 64 11.90 0.69 -1.24
CA PRO A 64 11.86 1.85 -2.14
C PRO A 64 10.68 1.85 -3.12
N VAL A 65 10.42 0.75 -3.83
CA VAL A 65 9.35 0.72 -4.84
C VAL A 65 7.97 0.79 -4.17
N MET A 66 7.80 0.07 -3.04
CA MET A 66 6.58 0.11 -2.24
C MET A 66 6.28 1.52 -1.70
N ARG A 67 7.33 2.28 -1.36
CA ARG A 67 7.22 3.66 -0.87
C ARG A 67 6.96 4.64 -2.01
N ASP A 68 7.76 4.57 -3.06
CA ASP A 68 7.83 5.61 -4.08
C ASP A 68 6.66 5.57 -5.07
N TYR A 69 6.08 4.40 -5.32
CA TYR A 69 4.95 4.27 -6.23
C TYR A 69 3.69 5.00 -5.72
N PRO A 70 3.18 4.74 -4.51
CA PRO A 70 2.05 5.49 -3.96
C PRO A 70 2.34 6.98 -3.85
N ARG A 71 3.57 7.35 -3.47
CA ARG A 71 4.00 8.76 -3.41
C ARG A 71 3.91 9.44 -4.77
N HIS A 72 4.40 8.81 -5.82
CA HIS A 72 4.35 9.34 -7.20
C HIS A 72 2.92 9.63 -7.64
N PHE A 73 2.00 8.72 -7.35
CA PHE A 73 0.59 8.86 -7.69
C PHE A 73 -0.25 9.60 -6.63
N ARG A 74 0.37 10.08 -5.55
CA ARG A 74 -0.29 10.72 -4.41
C ARG A 74 -1.45 9.89 -3.85
N LEU A 75 -1.23 8.59 -3.71
CA LEU A 75 -2.18 7.63 -3.16
C LEU A 75 -1.93 7.40 -1.69
N ALA A 76 -2.98 7.40 -0.90
CA ALA A 76 -2.92 6.83 0.44
C ALA A 76 -2.89 5.29 0.33
N LEU A 77 -2.18 4.63 1.24
CA LEU A 77 -2.07 3.16 1.22
C LEU A 77 -3.43 2.47 1.33
N ILE A 78 -4.37 3.05 2.07
CA ILE A 78 -5.75 2.56 2.18
C ILE A 78 -6.50 2.54 0.83
N GLN A 79 -6.06 3.32 -0.14
CA GLN A 79 -6.68 3.34 -1.48
C GLN A 79 -6.07 2.30 -2.43
N CYS A 80 -5.03 1.60 -2.01
CA CYS A 80 -4.37 0.60 -2.82
C CYS A 80 -5.06 -0.76 -2.65
N ALA A 81 -5.52 -1.35 -3.74
CA ALA A 81 -5.98 -2.73 -3.75
C ALA A 81 -4.82 -3.70 -3.46
N VAL A 82 -5.15 -4.91 -3.04
CA VAL A 82 -4.16 -5.93 -2.67
C VAL A 82 -3.14 -6.20 -3.78
N ASN A 83 -3.59 -6.21 -5.03
CA ASN A 83 -2.68 -6.47 -6.15
C ASN A 83 -1.61 -5.39 -6.33
N VAL A 84 -1.87 -4.14 -5.90
CA VAL A 84 -0.85 -3.08 -5.88
C VAL A 84 0.29 -3.49 -4.95
N PHE A 85 -0.03 -3.86 -3.71
CA PHE A 85 0.97 -4.30 -2.73
C PHE A 85 1.73 -5.53 -3.20
N ARG A 86 1.04 -6.53 -3.77
CA ARG A 86 1.67 -7.75 -4.29
C ARG A 86 2.67 -7.45 -5.41
N ILE A 87 2.31 -6.59 -6.35
CA ILE A 87 3.20 -6.20 -7.46
C ILE A 87 4.41 -5.45 -6.92
N LEU A 88 4.18 -4.41 -6.10
CA LEU A 88 5.27 -3.59 -5.56
C LEU A 88 6.19 -4.40 -4.65
N GLY A 89 5.63 -5.20 -3.74
CA GLY A 89 6.40 -6.06 -2.85
C GLY A 89 7.22 -7.12 -3.61
N SER A 90 6.66 -7.67 -4.70
CA SER A 90 7.39 -8.62 -5.55
C SER A 90 8.54 -7.94 -6.30
N VAL A 91 8.35 -6.71 -6.80
CA VAL A 91 9.41 -5.94 -7.46
C VAL A 91 10.52 -5.59 -6.48
N ASP A 92 10.17 -5.15 -5.26
CA ASP A 92 11.17 -4.91 -4.21
C ASP A 92 11.93 -6.19 -3.85
N ALA A 93 11.25 -7.34 -3.80
CA ALA A 93 11.89 -8.62 -3.54
C ALA A 93 12.82 -9.06 -4.70
N LEU A 94 12.45 -8.80 -5.95
CA LEU A 94 13.31 -9.03 -7.10
C LEU A 94 14.57 -8.15 -7.06
N ASN A 95 14.41 -6.88 -6.74
CA ASN A 95 15.53 -5.96 -6.57
C ASN A 95 16.52 -6.51 -5.53
N GLU A 96 16.02 -6.95 -4.38
CA GLU A 96 16.85 -7.47 -3.30
C GLU A 96 17.55 -8.77 -3.67
N LYS A 97 16.80 -9.74 -4.23
CA LYS A 97 17.35 -11.08 -4.50
C LYS A 97 18.25 -11.15 -5.71
N MET A 98 17.98 -10.32 -6.72
CA MET A 98 18.68 -10.39 -8.02
C MET A 98 19.58 -9.19 -8.26
N GLY A 99 19.71 -8.26 -7.30
CA GLY A 99 20.53 -7.06 -7.46
C GLY A 99 19.99 -6.12 -8.54
N LEU A 100 18.70 -6.18 -8.87
CA LEU A 100 18.07 -5.30 -9.83
C LEU A 100 17.86 -3.91 -9.24
N ARG A 101 17.63 -2.92 -10.10
CA ARG A 101 17.36 -1.53 -9.71
C ARG A 101 16.05 -1.03 -10.33
N LEU A 102 15.03 -1.90 -10.34
CA LEU A 102 13.71 -1.53 -10.82
C LEU A 102 13.10 -0.46 -9.91
N THR A 103 12.47 0.50 -10.53
CA THR A 103 11.86 1.67 -9.87
C THR A 103 10.35 1.68 -10.07
N HIS A 104 9.67 2.64 -9.46
CA HIS A 104 8.24 2.87 -9.72
C HIS A 104 7.96 3.25 -11.18
N HIS A 105 8.93 3.80 -11.92
CA HIS A 105 8.80 4.09 -13.36
C HIS A 105 8.70 2.81 -14.18
N ASP A 106 9.52 1.79 -13.87
CA ASP A 106 9.50 0.50 -14.54
C ASP A 106 8.16 -0.22 -14.28
N VAL A 107 7.68 -0.14 -13.04
CA VAL A 107 6.34 -0.65 -12.70
C VAL A 107 5.27 0.07 -13.52
N ASN A 108 5.32 1.40 -13.61
CA ASN A 108 4.36 2.18 -14.37
C ASN A 108 4.46 1.93 -15.89
N TRP A 109 5.64 1.55 -16.39
CA TRP A 109 5.80 1.12 -17.77
C TRP A 109 5.03 -0.17 -18.05
N CYS A 110 5.04 -1.14 -17.14
CA CYS A 110 4.40 -2.43 -17.31
C CYS A 110 2.93 -2.45 -16.91
N TYR A 111 2.52 -1.58 -16.00
CA TYR A 111 1.17 -1.57 -15.43
C TYR A 111 0.50 -0.20 -15.52
N ASN A 112 -0.83 -0.22 -15.72
CA ASN A 112 -1.68 0.95 -15.57
C ASN A 112 -2.34 0.91 -14.19
N LEU A 113 -2.33 2.06 -13.51
CA LEU A 113 -3.16 2.26 -12.34
C LEU A 113 -4.59 2.58 -12.78
N GLN A 114 -5.54 1.78 -12.33
CA GLN A 114 -6.95 1.93 -12.68
C GLN A 114 -7.80 2.15 -11.43
N TYR A 115 -8.85 2.95 -11.58
CA TYR A 115 -9.82 3.21 -10.53
C TYR A 115 -10.83 2.06 -10.42
N LEU A 116 -11.08 1.63 -9.19
CA LEU A 116 -12.14 0.72 -8.82
C LEU A 116 -13.20 1.49 -8.00
N LYS A 117 -14.42 1.02 -7.95
CA LYS A 117 -15.47 1.61 -7.09
C LYS A 117 -14.99 1.76 -5.64
N GLY A 118 -15.42 2.84 -4.96
CA GLY A 118 -15.08 3.05 -3.54
C GLY A 118 -13.72 3.73 -3.30
N LYS A 119 -13.25 4.53 -4.23
CA LYS A 119 -11.98 5.28 -4.15
C LYS A 119 -10.74 4.38 -4.04
N THR A 120 -10.82 3.15 -4.52
CA THR A 120 -9.72 2.20 -4.54
C THR A 120 -9.08 2.14 -5.91
N TYR A 121 -7.78 1.90 -5.94
CA TYR A 121 -6.98 1.78 -7.16
C TYR A 121 -6.35 0.40 -7.24
N TYR A 122 -6.29 -0.14 -8.44
CA TYR A 122 -5.62 -1.41 -8.72
C TYR A 122 -4.72 -1.31 -9.95
N MET A 123 -3.75 -2.19 -10.04
CA MET A 123 -2.85 -2.27 -11.18
C MET A 123 -3.33 -3.29 -12.20
N LYS A 124 -3.32 -2.89 -13.47
CA LYS A 124 -3.61 -3.77 -14.61
C LYS A 124 -2.42 -3.74 -15.57
N ALA A 125 -1.94 -4.91 -15.99
CA ALA A 125 -0.89 -4.97 -16.98
C ALA A 125 -1.29 -4.26 -18.28
N ARG A 126 -0.39 -3.46 -18.84
CA ARG A 126 -0.58 -2.77 -20.13
C ARG A 126 -0.64 -3.77 -21.27
N ASP A 127 0.29 -4.72 -21.25
CA ASP A 127 0.32 -5.85 -22.16
C ASP A 127 0.39 -7.15 -21.33
N LYS A 128 -0.48 -8.10 -21.64
CA LYS A 128 -0.49 -9.40 -20.95
C LYS A 128 0.79 -10.20 -21.16
N ARG A 129 1.54 -9.92 -22.23
CA ARG A 129 2.82 -10.57 -22.56
C ARG A 129 4.00 -9.97 -21.79
N VAL A 130 3.88 -8.69 -21.38
CA VAL A 130 4.95 -7.96 -20.68
C VAL A 130 4.50 -7.67 -19.26
N ARG A 131 4.69 -8.65 -18.38
CA ARG A 131 4.37 -8.52 -16.96
C ARG A 131 5.64 -8.74 -16.14
N LEU A 132 5.95 -7.82 -15.23
CA LEU A 132 7.03 -8.02 -14.28
C LEU A 132 6.73 -9.19 -13.33
N ILE A 133 5.47 -9.35 -12.96
CA ILE A 133 5.01 -10.38 -12.04
C ILE A 133 3.91 -11.19 -12.70
N GLN A 134 4.09 -12.51 -12.71
CA GLN A 134 3.11 -13.47 -13.22
C GLN A 134 2.41 -14.20 -12.06
N CYS A 135 1.35 -14.93 -12.37
CA CYS A 135 0.62 -15.77 -11.41
C CYS A 135 0.07 -15.05 -10.19
N LEU A 136 -0.20 -13.74 -10.31
CA LEU A 136 -0.94 -13.05 -9.25
C LEU A 136 -2.38 -13.56 -9.26
N THR A 137 -2.79 -14.09 -8.13
CA THR A 137 -4.19 -14.49 -7.94
C THR A 137 -5.10 -13.28 -8.11
N GLU A 138 -6.10 -13.40 -8.96
CA GLU A 138 -7.14 -12.38 -9.17
C GLU A 138 -8.09 -12.32 -7.96
N SER A 139 -7.61 -12.02 -6.79
CA SER A 139 -8.48 -11.82 -5.64
C SER A 139 -8.73 -10.34 -5.39
N SER A 140 -9.60 -9.77 -6.19
CA SER A 140 -10.22 -8.48 -5.91
C SER A 140 -11.44 -8.59 -4.99
N LYS A 141 -11.81 -9.80 -4.57
CA LYS A 141 -12.96 -10.05 -3.71
C LYS A 141 -12.58 -9.82 -2.24
N GLY A 142 -12.91 -8.64 -1.77
CA GLY A 142 -12.80 -8.26 -0.38
C GLY A 142 -11.62 -7.34 -0.13
N LEU A 143 -11.81 -6.06 -0.38
CA LEU A 143 -11.12 -5.03 0.37
C LEU A 143 -11.36 -5.36 1.83
N ASN A 144 -10.35 -5.93 2.46
CA ASN A 144 -10.45 -6.26 3.86
C ASN A 144 -10.74 -4.98 4.62
N LYS A 145 -11.73 -5.06 5.46
CA LYS A 145 -12.13 -3.98 6.35
C LYS A 145 -11.23 -3.90 7.59
N ASP A 146 -10.10 -4.60 7.57
CA ASP A 146 -9.17 -4.63 8.69
C ASP A 146 -7.98 -3.72 8.41
N PHE A 147 -7.86 -2.70 9.24
CA PHE A 147 -6.83 -1.69 9.11
C PHE A 147 -6.03 -1.56 10.41
N LEU A 148 -4.77 -1.21 10.25
CA LEU A 148 -3.87 -0.78 11.31
C LEU A 148 -3.64 0.71 11.20
N ILE A 149 -3.44 1.34 12.33
CA ILE A 149 -2.95 2.69 12.43
C ILE A 149 -1.50 2.61 12.85
N MET A 150 -0.63 3.18 12.03
CA MET A 150 0.79 3.27 12.30
C MET A 150 1.18 4.70 12.58
N SER A 151 2.07 4.88 13.56
CA SER A 151 2.63 6.18 13.95
C SER A 151 4.14 6.08 14.13
N GLY A 152 4.83 7.22 14.15
CA GLY A 152 6.28 7.28 14.35
C GLY A 152 7.08 7.24 13.06
N ALA A 153 8.37 6.90 13.14
CA ALA A 153 9.31 6.94 12.03
C ALA A 153 9.26 5.67 11.15
N TRP A 154 8.13 5.41 10.54
CA TRP A 154 7.92 4.24 9.69
C TRP A 154 8.11 4.54 8.19
N HIS A 155 8.22 5.82 7.83
CA HIS A 155 8.36 6.27 6.45
C HIS A 155 9.41 7.37 6.33
N ASP A 156 10.33 7.22 5.41
CA ASP A 156 11.27 8.28 5.04
C ASP A 156 10.57 9.23 4.07
N GLY A 157 9.89 10.25 4.61
CA GLY A 157 9.32 11.36 3.83
C GLY A 157 8.13 10.99 2.94
N LEU A 158 7.39 9.91 3.22
CA LEU A 158 6.05 9.76 2.65
C LEU A 158 5.17 10.87 3.20
N PRO A 159 4.47 11.63 2.34
CA PRO A 159 3.46 12.53 2.85
C PRO A 159 2.43 11.71 3.60
N CYS A 160 2.25 11.99 4.89
CA CYS A 160 1.08 11.54 5.61
C CYS A 160 -0.15 11.90 4.77
N PRO A 161 -1.20 11.08 4.78
CA PRO A 161 -2.48 11.51 4.26
C PRO A 161 -2.78 12.87 4.88
N THR A 162 -3.16 13.81 4.02
CA THR A 162 -3.46 15.18 4.46
C THR A 162 -4.42 15.17 5.63
N LYS A 163 -4.42 16.24 6.43
CA LYS A 163 -5.28 16.45 7.62
C LYS A 163 -6.74 15.99 7.49
N GLU A 164 -7.20 15.76 6.28
CA GLU A 164 -8.57 15.35 5.95
C GLU A 164 -8.70 13.87 5.60
N GLY A 165 -7.62 13.07 5.71
CA GLY A 165 -7.66 11.65 5.34
C GLY A 165 -7.99 11.39 3.86
N THR A 166 -8.13 12.46 3.08
CA THR A 166 -8.41 12.40 1.65
C THR A 166 -7.11 12.67 0.92
N PRO A 167 -6.67 11.79 0.03
CA PRO A 167 -5.49 12.07 -0.78
C PRO A 167 -5.73 13.35 -1.56
N VAL A 168 -4.80 14.27 -1.47
CA VAL A 168 -4.77 15.45 -2.32
C VAL A 168 -4.38 15.00 -3.73
N GLY A 169 -5.35 14.64 -4.48
CA GLY A 169 -5.18 14.24 -5.87
C GLY A 169 -6.49 13.72 -6.38
N HIS A 170 -7.37 14.62 -6.80
CA HIS A 170 -8.37 14.25 -7.77
C HIS A 170 -7.65 13.78 -9.01
N LEU A 171 -7.45 12.46 -9.10
CA LEU A 171 -7.29 11.82 -10.39
C LEU A 171 -8.64 11.97 -11.07
N SER A 172 -8.86 13.13 -11.71
CA SER A 172 -9.97 13.29 -12.63
C SER A 172 -9.90 12.15 -13.63
N ARG A 173 -11.03 11.52 -13.88
CA ARG A 173 -11.19 10.48 -14.90
C ARG A 173 -10.57 10.98 -16.21
N GLY A 174 -9.37 10.57 -16.54
CA GLY A 174 -8.71 10.89 -17.80
C GLY A 174 -7.40 11.67 -17.73
N GLY A 175 -7.05 12.32 -16.63
CA GLY A 175 -5.89 13.24 -16.59
C GLY A 175 -4.53 12.61 -16.36
N LEU A 176 -4.44 11.39 -15.83
CA LEU A 176 -3.14 10.78 -15.49
C LEU A 176 -2.46 10.02 -16.63
N PHE A 177 -3.20 9.69 -17.67
CA PHE A 177 -2.68 8.88 -18.76
C PHE A 177 -1.82 9.66 -19.77
N LEU A 178 -1.89 10.99 -19.78
CA LEU A 178 -1.27 11.79 -20.83
C LEU A 178 -0.01 12.56 -20.39
N ARG A 179 0.33 12.61 -19.11
CA ARG A 179 1.51 13.39 -18.67
C ARG A 179 2.78 12.58 -18.42
N CYS A 180 2.72 11.25 -18.32
CA CYS A 180 3.92 10.41 -18.17
C CYS A 180 4.53 9.94 -19.50
N CYS A 181 3.94 10.26 -20.65
CA CYS A 181 4.45 9.83 -21.95
C CYS A 181 5.03 10.98 -22.80
N ARG A 182 5.31 12.13 -22.20
CA ARG A 182 6.05 13.21 -22.88
C ARG A 182 7.20 13.66 -21.98
N ASN A 183 8.29 12.98 -22.11
CA ASN A 183 9.68 13.45 -22.22
C ASN A 183 10.59 12.24 -22.39
#